data_7f48011fb74065c2545659d92dd435b2
#
_entry.id   7f48011fb74065c2545659d92dd435b2
#
_cell.length_a   1.000
_cell.length_b   1.000
_cell.length_c   1.000
_cell.angle_alpha   90.00
_cell.angle_beta   90.00
_cell.angle_gamma   90.00
#
_symmetry.space_group_name_H-M   'P 1'
#
loop_
_entity.id
_entity.type
_entity.pdbx_description
1 polymer ?
#
loop_
_entity_poly.entity_id
_entity_poly.type
_entity_poly.pdbx_seq_one_letter_code
_entity_poly.pdbx_strand_id
1 'polypeptide(L)'
;MTVKKKKKQQNKTVSQKERHIVSKHKQTTATCADCSFNVTLCGSFSVVRRCVKKSSGQEYAAKIINTKKLSARDHQKLEREARICRLLKHPNIVRLHDSISEEGFHYLVFDLVTGGELFEDIVAREYYSEADASHCISQILESVNHIHQHDIVHRDLKPENLLLASKMKGAAVKLADFGLAIEVQGDQQAWFGFAGTPGYLSPEVLRKDPYGKPVDIWACGVILYILLVGYPPFWDEDQHKLYQQIKAGAYDFPSPEWDTVTPEAKNLINQMLTINPAKRITAEQALKHPWVCHRSTVASMMHRQETVECLRKFNARRKLKESQSTVVHNPPDGVKVRCVFLSASKSDTEHRTALLDSFLHPDCVNFTAIWLPLSVCLCRFLARKQEIIKITEQLIEAINNGDFDAYTRICDPGLTSFEPEALGNLVEGMDFHKFYFENLLSKNSKPVHTTLLNPHVHLIGEDAACIAYIRLTQFVDSTGRPRSSQSEETRVWHRRDGKWLNVHFHCSGAPAAPLQ
;
A
#
# COMPACT_ATOMS: atom_id res chain seq x y z
N MET A 1 -0.51 54.65 -39.30
CA MET A 1 0.25 53.38 -39.23
C MET A 1 1.12 53.26 -37.98
N THR A 2 1.03 54.15 -36.99
CA THR A 2 2.00 54.18 -35.85
C THR A 2 1.41 53.69 -34.51
N VAL A 3 0.09 53.49 -34.38
CA VAL A 3 -0.54 53.04 -33.14
C VAL A 3 -0.67 51.51 -33.02
N LYS A 4 -0.75 50.79 -34.13
CA LYS A 4 -0.85 49.31 -34.15
C LYS A 4 0.47 48.58 -33.86
N LYS A 5 1.64 49.25 -34.04
CA LYS A 5 2.96 48.62 -33.74
C LYS A 5 3.32 48.69 -32.24
N LYS A 6 2.82 49.70 -31.48
CA LYS A 6 3.10 49.80 -30.04
C LYS A 6 2.31 48.78 -29.19
N LYS A 7 1.11 48.37 -29.57
CA LYS A 7 0.34 47.34 -28.85
C LYS A 7 0.89 45.91 -29.05
N LYS A 8 1.54 45.63 -30.19
CA LYS A 8 2.16 44.31 -30.43
C LYS A 8 3.48 44.11 -29.67
N GLN A 9 4.17 45.20 -29.33
CA GLN A 9 5.43 45.15 -28.59
C GLN A 9 5.19 45.10 -27.07
N GLN A 10 4.14 45.71 -26.55
CA GLN A 10 3.75 45.61 -25.14
C GLN A 10 3.22 44.19 -24.79
N ASN A 11 2.47 43.52 -25.66
CA ASN A 11 2.01 42.16 -25.41
C ASN A 11 3.13 41.08 -25.52
N LYS A 12 4.25 41.39 -26.22
CA LYS A 12 5.41 40.50 -26.24
C LYS A 12 6.28 40.62 -24.97
N THR A 13 6.31 41.78 -24.35
CA THR A 13 7.13 42.06 -23.15
C THR A 13 6.49 41.55 -21.86
N VAL A 14 5.16 41.51 -21.78
CA VAL A 14 4.42 40.89 -20.67
C VAL A 14 4.54 39.38 -20.70
N SER A 15 4.49 38.74 -21.89
CA SER A 15 4.67 37.29 -22.06
C SER A 15 6.09 36.80 -21.75
N GLN A 16 7.12 37.65 -21.89
CA GLN A 16 8.51 37.29 -21.54
C GLN A 16 8.85 37.49 -20.06
N LYS A 17 8.19 38.43 -19.36
CA LYS A 17 8.38 38.63 -17.92
C LYS A 17 7.71 37.53 -17.09
N GLU A 18 6.57 37.01 -17.52
CA GLU A 18 5.92 35.86 -16.86
C GLU A 18 6.72 34.55 -17.04
N ARG A 19 7.46 34.39 -18.14
CA ARG A 19 8.35 33.22 -18.35
C ARG A 19 9.64 33.25 -17.53
N HIS A 20 10.06 34.42 -17.00
CA HIS A 20 11.33 34.55 -16.25
C HIS A 20 11.19 34.38 -14.74
N ILE A 21 9.95 34.45 -14.19
CA ILE A 21 9.70 34.22 -12.75
C ILE A 21 9.54 32.73 -12.45
N VAL A 22 9.25 31.89 -13.45
CA VAL A 22 9.02 30.42 -13.28
C VAL A 22 10.34 29.61 -13.32
N SER A 23 11.49 30.22 -13.64
CA SER A 23 12.73 29.45 -13.90
C SER A 23 13.66 29.26 -12.70
N LYS A 24 13.31 29.64 -11.47
CA LYS A 24 14.18 29.52 -10.28
C LYS A 24 13.75 28.55 -9.19
N HIS A 25 12.66 27.82 -9.37
CA HIS A 25 12.32 26.69 -8.48
C HIS A 25 12.10 25.44 -9.34
N LYS A 26 13.18 24.71 -9.61
CA LYS A 26 13.15 23.37 -10.22
C LYS A 26 12.63 22.34 -9.21
N GLN A 27 11.37 22.39 -8.90
CA GLN A 27 10.55 21.22 -8.64
C GLN A 27 9.54 21.19 -9.77
N THR A 28 9.48 20.08 -10.52
CA THR A 28 8.59 19.86 -11.67
C THR A 28 7.12 20.04 -11.27
N THR A 29 6.65 21.28 -11.28
CA THR A 29 5.22 21.60 -11.15
C THR A 29 4.66 21.64 -12.56
N ALA A 30 3.95 20.56 -12.94
CA ALA A 30 3.07 20.60 -14.09
C ALA A 30 1.98 21.64 -13.82
N THR A 31 1.83 22.64 -14.67
CA THR A 31 0.81 23.69 -14.55
C THR A 31 -0.18 23.56 -15.69
N CYS A 32 -1.39 23.08 -15.41
CA CYS A 32 -2.54 23.33 -16.28
C CYS A 32 -2.91 24.81 -16.14
N ALA A 33 -3.12 25.51 -17.27
CA ALA A 33 -3.37 26.96 -17.29
C ALA A 33 -4.59 27.39 -16.46
N ASP A 34 -5.54 26.47 -16.22
CA ASP A 34 -6.81 26.74 -15.54
C ASP A 34 -6.94 26.20 -14.11
N CYS A 35 -5.90 25.51 -13.56
CA CYS A 35 -5.95 24.86 -12.25
C CYS A 35 -4.80 25.24 -11.33
N SER A 36 -5.05 25.33 -10.02
CA SER A 36 -4.04 25.37 -8.95
C SER A 36 -4.01 24.03 -8.21
N PHE A 37 -2.82 23.52 -7.86
CA PHE A 37 -2.63 22.13 -7.37
C PHE A 37 -2.05 22.07 -5.95
N ASN A 38 -2.60 21.17 -5.12
CA ASN A 38 -2.04 20.73 -3.84
C ASN A 38 -1.88 19.20 -3.85
N VAL A 39 -0.79 18.68 -3.28
CA VAL A 39 -0.34 17.25 -3.40
C VAL A 39 -1.20 16.30 -2.60
N THR A 40 -1.44 15.05 -3.12
CA THR A 40 -1.99 14.01 -2.25
C THR A 40 -1.55 12.55 -2.50
N LEU A 41 -1.27 12.06 -3.72
CA LEU A 41 -0.89 10.64 -3.94
C LEU A 41 0.07 10.47 -5.13
N CYS A 42 1.06 9.55 -5.02
CA CYS A 42 2.04 9.26 -6.07
C CYS A 42 1.98 7.79 -6.49
N GLY A 43 1.74 7.52 -7.78
CA GLY A 43 1.99 6.22 -8.42
C GLY A 43 3.28 6.26 -9.27
N SER A 44 3.71 5.12 -9.82
CA SER A 44 4.98 4.98 -10.52
C SER A 44 5.17 5.90 -11.74
N PHE A 45 4.09 6.26 -12.44
CA PHE A 45 4.09 7.17 -13.61
C PHE A 45 3.05 8.28 -13.52
N SER A 46 2.26 8.33 -12.44
CA SER A 46 1.20 9.30 -12.25
C SER A 46 1.17 9.84 -10.84
N VAL A 47 0.74 11.08 -10.70
CA VAL A 47 0.52 11.75 -9.41
C VAL A 47 -0.91 12.26 -9.40
N VAL A 48 -1.65 12.00 -8.32
CA VAL A 48 -2.99 12.57 -8.14
C VAL A 48 -2.89 13.81 -7.25
N ARG A 49 -3.48 14.91 -7.69
CA ARG A 49 -3.49 16.19 -6.98
C ARG A 49 -4.88 16.79 -6.92
N ARG A 50 -5.20 17.41 -5.80
CA ARG A 50 -6.38 18.29 -5.72
C ARG A 50 -6.14 19.53 -6.58
N CYS A 51 -7.11 19.90 -7.39
CA CYS A 51 -7.08 21.10 -8.20
C CYS A 51 -8.39 21.88 -8.10
N VAL A 52 -8.33 23.19 -8.40
CA VAL A 52 -9.47 24.09 -8.34
C VAL A 52 -9.64 24.75 -9.70
N LYS A 53 -10.86 24.68 -10.26
CA LYS A 53 -11.20 25.40 -11.49
C LYS A 53 -11.30 26.89 -11.19
N LYS A 54 -10.39 27.71 -11.75
CA LYS A 54 -10.27 29.14 -11.42
C LYS A 54 -11.56 29.94 -11.66
N SER A 55 -12.35 29.57 -12.69
CA SER A 55 -13.56 30.27 -13.05
C SER A 55 -14.75 30.07 -12.10
N SER A 56 -14.81 28.92 -11.41
CA SER A 56 -15.97 28.55 -10.57
C SER A 56 -15.62 28.26 -9.11
N GLY A 57 -14.33 28.15 -8.75
CA GLY A 57 -13.90 27.70 -7.44
C GLY A 57 -14.17 26.21 -7.15
N GLN A 58 -14.71 25.46 -8.12
CA GLN A 58 -15.01 24.04 -7.97
C GLN A 58 -13.75 23.22 -7.87
N GLU A 59 -13.73 22.27 -6.94
CA GLU A 59 -12.61 21.38 -6.65
C GLU A 59 -12.74 20.04 -7.37
N TYR A 60 -11.59 19.49 -7.80
CA TYR A 60 -11.46 18.24 -8.51
C TYR A 60 -10.18 17.50 -8.10
N ALA A 61 -10.07 16.23 -8.45
CA ALA A 61 -8.84 15.46 -8.40
C ALA A 61 -8.25 15.31 -9.81
N ALA A 62 -7.01 15.74 -10.01
CA ALA A 62 -6.31 15.59 -11.28
C ALA A 62 -5.26 14.47 -11.18
N LYS A 63 -5.42 13.40 -11.98
CA LYS A 63 -4.40 12.37 -12.22
C LYS A 63 -3.47 12.88 -13.31
N ILE A 64 -2.23 13.21 -12.95
CA ILE A 64 -1.22 13.81 -13.80
C ILE A 64 -0.26 12.72 -14.25
N ILE A 65 -0.15 12.51 -15.55
CA ILE A 65 0.63 11.42 -16.14
C ILE A 65 1.72 12.03 -17.02
N ASN A 66 3.00 11.63 -16.78
CA ASN A 66 4.12 12.07 -17.60
C ASN A 66 4.19 11.23 -18.88
N THR A 67 3.75 11.80 -20.00
CA THR A 67 3.66 11.09 -21.28
C THR A 67 5.01 10.90 -21.96
N LYS A 68 6.05 11.71 -21.63
CA LYS A 68 7.41 11.53 -22.18
C LYS A 68 8.06 10.21 -21.74
N LYS A 69 7.57 9.60 -20.66
CA LYS A 69 8.09 8.35 -20.10
C LYS A 69 7.26 7.12 -20.47
N LEU A 70 6.16 7.30 -21.20
CA LEU A 70 5.26 6.22 -21.57
C LEU A 70 5.73 5.52 -22.85
N SER A 71 5.64 4.18 -22.85
CA SER A 71 5.74 3.40 -24.08
C SER A 71 4.52 3.63 -24.98
N ALA A 72 4.60 3.29 -26.27
CA ALA A 72 3.45 3.35 -27.18
C ALA A 72 2.24 2.54 -26.65
N ARG A 73 2.50 1.41 -25.99
CA ARG A 73 1.49 0.55 -25.37
C ARG A 73 0.81 1.24 -24.18
N ASP A 74 1.56 1.99 -23.40
CA ASP A 74 1.01 2.71 -22.24
C ASP A 74 0.23 3.95 -22.66
N HIS A 75 0.59 4.60 -23.77
CA HIS A 75 -0.24 5.63 -24.39
C HIS A 75 -1.61 5.07 -24.82
N GLN A 76 -1.65 3.89 -25.46
CA GLN A 76 -2.91 3.25 -25.82
C GLN A 76 -3.77 2.90 -24.60
N LYS A 77 -3.15 2.47 -23.49
CA LYS A 77 -3.87 2.22 -22.23
C LYS A 77 -4.47 3.51 -21.67
N LEU A 78 -3.70 4.60 -21.66
CA LEU A 78 -4.16 5.91 -21.19
C LEU A 78 -5.34 6.44 -22.02
N GLU A 79 -5.26 6.35 -23.34
CA GLU A 79 -6.36 6.75 -24.24
C GLU A 79 -7.60 5.89 -24.01
N ARG A 80 -7.43 4.58 -23.79
CA ARG A 80 -8.53 3.67 -23.46
C ARG A 80 -9.16 4.01 -22.12
N GLU A 81 -8.37 4.23 -21.07
CA GLU A 81 -8.84 4.65 -19.75
C GLU A 81 -9.69 5.93 -19.85
N ALA A 82 -9.17 6.94 -20.55
CA ALA A 82 -9.89 8.20 -20.76
C ALA A 82 -11.19 8.02 -21.54
N ARG A 83 -11.20 7.16 -22.58
CA ARG A 83 -12.40 6.86 -23.37
C ARG A 83 -13.45 6.14 -22.54
N ILE A 84 -13.08 5.11 -21.79
CA ILE A 84 -13.96 4.36 -20.88
C ILE A 84 -14.55 5.29 -19.83
N CYS A 85 -13.72 6.07 -19.13
CA CYS A 85 -14.20 6.96 -18.07
C CYS A 85 -15.16 8.04 -18.58
N ARG A 86 -15.05 8.49 -19.84
CA ARG A 86 -15.99 9.46 -20.43
C ARG A 86 -17.40 8.89 -20.63
N LEU A 87 -17.53 7.58 -20.84
CA LEU A 87 -18.81 6.90 -21.01
C LEU A 87 -19.53 6.73 -19.67
N LEU A 88 -18.77 6.57 -18.58
CA LEU A 88 -19.30 6.18 -17.29
C LEU A 88 -19.77 7.39 -16.48
N LYS A 89 -21.09 7.49 -16.28
CA LYS A 89 -21.75 8.54 -15.50
C LYS A 89 -22.72 7.89 -14.52
N HIS A 90 -22.27 7.60 -13.31
CA HIS A 90 -23.05 6.92 -12.28
C HIS A 90 -22.72 7.48 -10.89
N PRO A 91 -23.67 7.58 -9.95
CA PRO A 91 -23.40 8.10 -8.59
C PRO A 91 -22.36 7.28 -7.82
N ASN A 92 -22.24 5.98 -8.10
CA ASN A 92 -21.28 5.07 -7.47
C ASN A 92 -20.00 4.85 -8.31
N ILE A 93 -19.70 5.73 -9.26
CA ILE A 93 -18.45 5.72 -10.02
C ILE A 93 -17.80 7.11 -9.92
N VAL A 94 -16.47 7.15 -9.78
CA VAL A 94 -15.71 8.41 -9.82
C VAL A 94 -15.77 8.96 -11.24
N ARG A 95 -16.42 10.12 -11.42
CA ARG A 95 -16.69 10.70 -12.74
C ARG A 95 -15.46 11.42 -13.30
N LEU A 96 -15.13 11.16 -14.56
CA LEU A 96 -14.19 11.97 -15.34
C LEU A 96 -14.91 13.21 -15.89
N HIS A 97 -14.41 14.40 -15.55
CA HIS A 97 -14.93 15.70 -16.01
C HIS A 97 -14.20 16.19 -17.26
N ASP A 98 -12.87 15.98 -17.29
CA ASP A 98 -12.06 16.46 -18.39
C ASP A 98 -10.82 15.57 -18.60
N SER A 99 -10.25 15.62 -19.81
CA SER A 99 -9.05 14.91 -20.20
C SER A 99 -8.25 15.83 -21.12
N ILE A 100 -7.15 16.37 -20.57
CA ILE A 100 -6.36 17.45 -21.16
C ILE A 100 -4.98 16.93 -21.48
N SER A 101 -4.54 17.13 -22.74
CA SER A 101 -3.18 16.80 -23.17
C SER A 101 -2.39 18.09 -23.34
N GLU A 102 -1.25 18.18 -22.66
CA GLU A 102 -0.27 19.26 -22.81
C GLU A 102 1.10 18.66 -23.16
N GLU A 103 2.06 19.50 -23.55
CA GLU A 103 3.39 19.02 -23.95
C GLU A 103 4.08 18.23 -22.81
N GLY A 104 4.13 16.90 -22.98
CA GLY A 104 4.80 15.99 -22.05
C GLY A 104 3.96 15.52 -20.84
N PHE A 105 2.68 15.96 -20.74
CA PHE A 105 1.78 15.55 -19.68
C PHE A 105 0.36 15.34 -20.17
N HIS A 106 -0.34 14.40 -19.52
CA HIS A 106 -1.77 14.18 -19.70
C HIS A 106 -2.47 14.29 -18.35
N TYR A 107 -3.58 15.01 -18.30
CA TYR A 107 -4.36 15.26 -17.09
C TYR A 107 -5.73 14.63 -17.23
N LEU A 108 -6.08 13.74 -16.31
CA LEU A 108 -7.44 13.23 -16.16
C LEU A 108 -8.07 13.90 -14.93
N VAL A 109 -9.10 14.71 -15.14
CA VAL A 109 -9.76 15.49 -14.08
C VAL A 109 -11.01 14.77 -13.61
N PHE A 110 -10.99 14.27 -12.37
CA PHE A 110 -12.05 13.47 -11.76
C PHE A 110 -12.78 14.23 -10.64
N ASP A 111 -13.92 13.68 -10.20
CA ASP A 111 -14.53 14.04 -8.93
C ASP A 111 -13.48 14.06 -7.81
N LEU A 112 -13.53 15.07 -6.93
CA LEU A 112 -12.75 15.04 -5.71
C LEU A 112 -13.49 14.18 -4.67
N VAL A 113 -12.96 12.99 -4.38
CA VAL A 113 -13.44 12.10 -3.31
C VAL A 113 -12.58 12.31 -2.06
N THR A 114 -13.22 12.61 -0.92
CA THR A 114 -12.53 13.02 0.31
C THR A 114 -12.78 12.09 1.50
N GLY A 115 -13.60 11.05 1.32
CA GLY A 115 -13.97 10.12 2.38
C GLY A 115 -12.92 9.04 2.68
N GLY A 116 -11.91 8.88 1.81
CA GLY A 116 -10.92 7.81 1.93
C GLY A 116 -11.46 6.46 1.41
N GLU A 117 -10.79 5.38 1.78
CA GLU A 117 -11.18 4.02 1.40
C GLU A 117 -12.36 3.53 2.25
N LEU A 118 -13.30 2.80 1.62
CA LEU A 118 -14.46 2.21 2.29
C LEU A 118 -14.06 1.33 3.50
N PHE A 119 -13.04 0.49 3.35
CA PHE A 119 -12.61 -0.44 4.38
C PHE A 119 -11.94 0.25 5.58
N GLU A 120 -11.37 1.43 5.40
CA GLU A 120 -10.86 2.26 6.50
C GLU A 120 -12.00 2.92 7.29
N ASP A 121 -13.00 3.41 6.59
CA ASP A 121 -14.17 4.02 7.21
C ASP A 121 -14.96 2.99 8.06
N ILE A 122 -15.10 1.74 7.56
CA ILE A 122 -15.75 0.66 8.34
C ILE A 122 -15.02 0.42 9.66
N VAL A 123 -13.69 0.39 9.66
CA VAL A 123 -12.88 0.21 10.88
C VAL A 123 -12.99 1.40 11.84
N ALA A 124 -13.26 2.59 11.31
CA ALA A 124 -13.45 3.81 12.11
C ALA A 124 -14.89 3.95 12.67
N ARG A 125 -15.84 3.12 12.26
CA ARG A 125 -17.23 3.17 12.74
C ARG A 125 -17.35 2.52 14.12
N GLU A 126 -18.19 3.10 14.97
CA GLU A 126 -18.56 2.50 16.27
C GLU A 126 -19.50 1.31 16.13
N TYR A 127 -20.25 1.26 15.02
CA TYR A 127 -21.24 0.23 14.76
C TYR A 127 -21.16 -0.22 13.30
N TYR A 128 -21.12 -1.52 13.08
CA TYR A 128 -21.11 -2.15 11.77
C TYR A 128 -21.86 -3.48 11.81
N SER A 129 -22.79 -3.69 10.89
CA SER A 129 -23.67 -4.85 10.83
C SER A 129 -23.64 -5.52 9.46
N GLU A 130 -24.29 -6.67 9.34
CA GLU A 130 -24.52 -7.35 8.07
C GLU A 130 -25.36 -6.50 7.10
N ALA A 131 -26.33 -5.73 7.64
CA ALA A 131 -27.12 -4.79 6.84
C ALA A 131 -26.25 -3.64 6.27
N ASP A 132 -25.21 -3.20 7.02
CA ASP A 132 -24.22 -2.24 6.49
C ASP A 132 -23.38 -2.86 5.38
N ALA A 133 -22.96 -4.12 5.53
CA ALA A 133 -22.27 -4.87 4.48
C ALA A 133 -23.13 -4.98 3.22
N SER A 134 -24.41 -5.31 3.38
CA SER A 134 -25.40 -5.37 2.28
C SER A 134 -25.54 -4.01 1.58
N HIS A 135 -25.59 -2.91 2.34
CA HIS A 135 -25.66 -1.58 1.77
C HIS A 135 -24.39 -1.21 0.98
N CYS A 136 -23.21 -1.60 1.47
CA CYS A 136 -21.94 -1.38 0.76
C CYS A 136 -21.90 -2.18 -0.55
N ILE A 137 -22.16 -3.49 -0.51
CA ILE A 137 -22.10 -4.34 -1.70
C ILE A 137 -23.17 -3.97 -2.74
N SER A 138 -24.35 -3.51 -2.32
CA SER A 138 -25.39 -3.01 -3.21
C SER A 138 -24.87 -1.88 -4.09
N GLN A 139 -24.19 -0.89 -3.51
CA GLN A 139 -23.62 0.24 -4.25
C GLN A 139 -22.47 -0.17 -5.17
N ILE A 140 -21.65 -1.14 -4.75
CA ILE A 140 -20.59 -1.73 -5.60
C ILE A 140 -21.22 -2.45 -6.79
N LEU A 141 -22.25 -3.28 -6.56
CA LEU A 141 -22.96 -3.99 -7.61
C LEU A 141 -23.69 -3.05 -8.59
N GLU A 142 -24.22 -1.91 -8.10
CA GLU A 142 -24.79 -0.87 -8.96
C GLU A 142 -23.76 -0.28 -9.93
N SER A 143 -22.55 0.01 -9.43
CA SER A 143 -21.47 0.47 -10.27
C SER A 143 -21.02 -0.59 -11.29
N VAL A 144 -20.90 -1.86 -10.85
CA VAL A 144 -20.52 -2.99 -11.72
C VAL A 144 -21.59 -3.27 -12.76
N ASN A 145 -22.87 -3.24 -12.39
CA ASN A 145 -23.97 -3.39 -13.33
C ASN A 145 -23.95 -2.28 -14.40
N HIS A 146 -23.70 -1.04 -14.00
CA HIS A 146 -23.60 0.08 -14.94
C HIS A 146 -22.46 -0.10 -15.94
N ILE A 147 -21.25 -0.50 -15.50
CA ILE A 147 -20.13 -0.73 -16.43
C ILE A 147 -20.39 -1.92 -17.36
N HIS A 148 -21.00 -3.01 -16.84
CA HIS A 148 -21.34 -4.18 -17.64
C HIS A 148 -22.42 -3.90 -18.70
N GLN A 149 -23.38 -3.00 -18.42
CA GLN A 149 -24.35 -2.53 -19.41
C GLN A 149 -23.71 -1.70 -20.55
N HIS A 150 -22.53 -1.11 -20.29
CA HIS A 150 -21.74 -0.40 -21.31
C HIS A 150 -20.67 -1.28 -21.93
N ASP A 151 -20.75 -2.60 -21.76
CA ASP A 151 -19.77 -3.58 -22.27
C ASP A 151 -18.34 -3.33 -21.77
N ILE A 152 -18.20 -2.85 -20.53
CA ILE A 152 -16.93 -2.59 -19.86
C ILE A 152 -16.73 -3.60 -18.74
N VAL A 153 -15.50 -4.11 -18.62
CA VAL A 153 -15.03 -4.98 -17.53
C VAL A 153 -13.91 -4.28 -16.80
N HIS A 154 -14.01 -4.15 -15.47
CA HIS A 154 -13.06 -3.41 -14.64
C HIS A 154 -11.73 -4.16 -14.48
N ARG A 155 -11.78 -5.45 -14.16
CA ARG A 155 -10.67 -6.40 -13.97
C ARG A 155 -9.79 -6.20 -12.72
N ASP A 156 -9.95 -5.11 -11.97
CA ASP A 156 -9.16 -4.84 -10.76
C ASP A 156 -10.03 -4.30 -9.62
N LEU A 157 -11.20 -4.94 -9.39
CA LEU A 157 -12.02 -4.65 -8.23
C LEU A 157 -11.33 -5.14 -6.96
N LYS A 158 -11.10 -4.19 -6.03
CA LYS A 158 -10.42 -4.42 -4.75
C LYS A 158 -10.72 -3.28 -3.78
N PRO A 159 -10.45 -3.42 -2.47
CA PRO A 159 -10.71 -2.39 -1.48
C PRO A 159 -10.13 -1.01 -1.79
N GLU A 160 -8.92 -0.95 -2.36
CA GLU A 160 -8.21 0.29 -2.72
C GLU A 160 -8.97 1.13 -3.75
N ASN A 161 -9.75 0.48 -4.60
CA ASN A 161 -10.53 1.12 -5.67
C ASN A 161 -11.98 1.44 -5.23
N LEU A 162 -12.33 1.20 -3.95
CA LEU A 162 -13.63 1.51 -3.37
C LEU A 162 -13.51 2.69 -2.41
N LEU A 163 -13.85 3.87 -2.89
CA LEU A 163 -13.69 5.13 -2.18
C LEU A 163 -15.04 5.64 -1.67
N LEU A 164 -15.01 6.55 -0.69
CA LEU A 164 -16.19 7.25 -0.19
C LEU A 164 -16.23 8.69 -0.72
N ALA A 165 -17.37 9.12 -1.20
CA ALA A 165 -17.55 10.45 -1.77
C ALA A 165 -17.13 11.57 -0.81
N SER A 166 -17.40 11.41 0.50
CA SER A 166 -17.03 12.37 1.55
C SER A 166 -16.86 11.65 2.90
N LYS A 167 -16.37 12.38 3.91
CA LYS A 167 -16.25 11.90 5.31
C LYS A 167 -17.58 11.88 6.07
N MET A 168 -18.69 12.24 5.45
CA MET A 168 -19.99 12.22 6.09
C MET A 168 -20.50 10.79 6.28
N LYS A 169 -21.20 10.54 7.40
CA LYS A 169 -21.85 9.27 7.64
C LYS A 169 -22.85 8.96 6.52
N GLY A 170 -22.78 7.78 5.94
CA GLY A 170 -23.64 7.37 4.82
C GLY A 170 -23.20 7.90 3.45
N ALA A 171 -21.99 8.45 3.33
CA ALA A 171 -21.44 8.86 2.04
C ALA A 171 -21.46 7.72 1.02
N ALA A 172 -21.75 8.07 -0.25
CA ALA A 172 -21.82 7.08 -1.33
C ALA A 172 -20.47 6.41 -1.58
N VAL A 173 -20.50 5.09 -1.78
CA VAL A 173 -19.35 4.33 -2.28
C VAL A 173 -19.14 4.66 -3.75
N LYS A 174 -17.91 4.93 -4.14
CA LYS A 174 -17.51 5.26 -5.51
C LYS A 174 -16.40 4.32 -6.00
N LEU A 175 -16.68 3.62 -7.10
CA LEU A 175 -15.68 2.80 -7.81
C LEU A 175 -14.71 3.72 -8.56
N ALA A 176 -13.41 3.48 -8.40
CA ALA A 176 -12.32 4.26 -8.98
C ALA A 176 -11.34 3.37 -9.76
N ASP A 177 -10.41 4.01 -10.49
CA ASP A 177 -9.27 3.45 -11.21
C ASP A 177 -9.63 2.42 -12.31
N PHE A 178 -9.92 2.92 -13.48
CA PHE A 178 -10.22 2.16 -14.69
C PHE A 178 -8.97 1.87 -15.58
N GLY A 179 -7.77 1.99 -15.01
CA GLY A 179 -6.50 1.79 -15.73
C GLY A 179 -6.31 0.38 -16.33
N LEU A 180 -6.97 -0.63 -15.73
CA LEU A 180 -7.00 -2.00 -16.25
C LEU A 180 -8.29 -2.36 -16.97
N ALA A 181 -9.27 -1.46 -17.08
CA ALA A 181 -10.56 -1.75 -17.70
C ALA A 181 -10.43 -2.03 -19.20
N ILE A 182 -11.34 -2.86 -19.71
CA ILE A 182 -11.45 -3.22 -21.12
C ILE A 182 -12.88 -3.08 -21.63
N GLU A 183 -13.00 -2.90 -22.93
CA GLU A 183 -14.26 -2.99 -23.66
C GLU A 183 -14.40 -4.42 -24.20
N VAL A 184 -15.55 -5.03 -23.99
CA VAL A 184 -15.92 -6.36 -24.52
C VAL A 184 -17.02 -6.21 -25.57
N GLN A 185 -17.34 -7.28 -26.28
CA GLN A 185 -18.45 -7.27 -27.25
C GLN A 185 -19.61 -8.10 -26.69
N GLY A 186 -20.50 -7.44 -25.97
CA GLY A 186 -21.61 -8.10 -25.28
C GLY A 186 -21.10 -9.15 -24.27
N ASP A 187 -21.61 -10.38 -24.39
CA ASP A 187 -21.20 -11.49 -23.53
C ASP A 187 -20.12 -12.39 -24.13
N GLN A 188 -19.53 -11.98 -25.28
CA GLN A 188 -18.42 -12.71 -25.89
C GLN A 188 -17.18 -12.65 -25.00
N GLN A 189 -16.60 -13.82 -24.73
CA GLN A 189 -15.39 -13.97 -23.96
C GLN A 189 -14.17 -14.06 -24.87
N ALA A 190 -13.08 -13.42 -24.50
CA ALA A 190 -11.79 -13.49 -25.19
C ALA A 190 -10.66 -13.48 -24.16
N TRP A 191 -9.46 -13.88 -24.59
CA TRP A 191 -8.30 -13.74 -23.74
C TRP A 191 -7.71 -12.32 -23.85
N PHE A 192 -7.95 -11.49 -22.83
CA PHE A 192 -7.46 -10.11 -22.76
C PHE A 192 -6.13 -9.97 -22.00
N GLY A 193 -5.45 -11.09 -21.73
CA GLY A 193 -4.20 -11.11 -20.97
C GLY A 193 -4.40 -11.23 -19.47
N PHE A 194 -3.32 -11.51 -18.77
CA PHE A 194 -3.31 -11.62 -17.31
C PHE A 194 -3.27 -10.23 -16.68
N ALA A 195 -4.31 -9.85 -15.95
CA ALA A 195 -4.42 -8.56 -15.28
C ALA A 195 -5.29 -8.66 -14.03
N GLY A 196 -4.98 -7.85 -13.01
CA GLY A 196 -5.69 -7.78 -11.74
C GLY A 196 -4.80 -8.08 -10.54
N THR A 197 -5.37 -7.98 -9.36
CA THR A 197 -4.69 -8.18 -8.06
C THR A 197 -4.83 -9.63 -7.58
N PRO A 198 -3.76 -10.33 -7.16
CA PRO A 198 -3.73 -11.78 -6.92
C PRO A 198 -4.91 -12.37 -6.15
N GLY A 199 -5.28 -11.82 -5.00
CA GLY A 199 -6.35 -12.37 -4.16
C GLY A 199 -7.76 -12.19 -4.71
N TYR A 200 -7.95 -11.39 -5.77
CA TYR A 200 -9.24 -11.06 -6.39
C TYR A 200 -9.40 -11.65 -7.79
N LEU A 201 -8.34 -12.33 -8.31
CA LEU A 201 -8.36 -12.96 -9.62
C LEU A 201 -9.35 -14.13 -9.65
N SER A 202 -10.11 -14.22 -10.73
CA SER A 202 -11.03 -15.34 -10.95
C SER A 202 -10.32 -16.61 -11.46
N PRO A 203 -10.93 -17.81 -11.28
CA PRO A 203 -10.36 -19.07 -11.75
C PRO A 203 -10.04 -19.08 -13.24
N GLU A 204 -10.91 -18.51 -14.08
CA GLU A 204 -10.75 -18.46 -15.53
C GLU A 204 -9.54 -17.61 -15.93
N VAL A 205 -9.28 -16.48 -15.26
CA VAL A 205 -8.07 -15.67 -15.52
C VAL A 205 -6.80 -16.44 -15.12
N LEU A 206 -6.82 -17.14 -14.00
CA LEU A 206 -5.70 -17.96 -13.53
C LEU A 206 -5.43 -19.18 -14.40
N ARG A 207 -6.46 -19.72 -15.08
CA ARG A 207 -6.32 -20.81 -16.05
C ARG A 207 -5.93 -20.35 -17.44
N LYS A 208 -5.95 -19.02 -17.67
CA LYS A 208 -5.75 -18.39 -18.98
C LYS A 208 -6.86 -18.72 -19.97
N ASP A 209 -8.07 -18.97 -19.49
CA ASP A 209 -9.25 -19.16 -20.30
C ASP A 209 -9.79 -17.81 -20.84
N PRO A 210 -10.57 -17.80 -21.94
CA PRO A 210 -11.32 -16.62 -22.33
C PRO A 210 -12.21 -16.13 -21.18
N TYR A 211 -12.28 -14.82 -20.97
CA TYR A 211 -13.03 -14.22 -19.87
C TYR A 211 -13.74 -12.93 -20.27
N GLY A 212 -14.61 -12.43 -19.44
CA GLY A 212 -15.39 -11.21 -19.63
C GLY A 212 -16.01 -10.70 -18.32
N LYS A 213 -17.22 -10.17 -18.38
CA LYS A 213 -17.98 -9.58 -17.27
C LYS A 213 -17.98 -10.41 -15.97
N PRO A 214 -18.06 -11.76 -15.99
CA PRO A 214 -18.09 -12.56 -14.76
C PRO A 214 -16.88 -12.41 -13.84
N VAL A 215 -15.72 -11.97 -14.33
CA VAL A 215 -14.53 -11.79 -13.47
C VAL A 215 -14.73 -10.72 -12.39
N ASP A 216 -15.49 -9.67 -12.71
CA ASP A 216 -15.81 -8.61 -11.77
C ASP A 216 -16.77 -9.10 -10.66
N ILE A 217 -17.68 -10.03 -10.99
CA ILE A 217 -18.59 -10.63 -10.01
C ILE A 217 -17.86 -11.56 -9.05
N TRP A 218 -16.85 -12.30 -9.53
CA TRP A 218 -15.97 -13.06 -8.64
C TRP A 218 -15.29 -12.14 -7.62
N ALA A 219 -14.69 -11.04 -8.08
CA ALA A 219 -14.06 -10.06 -7.19
C ALA A 219 -15.05 -9.44 -6.20
N CYS A 220 -16.30 -9.15 -6.61
CA CYS A 220 -17.37 -8.73 -5.71
C CYS A 220 -17.66 -9.78 -4.63
N GLY A 221 -17.62 -11.08 -4.97
CA GLY A 221 -17.79 -12.18 -4.00
C GLY A 221 -16.68 -12.21 -2.95
N VAL A 222 -15.43 -12.01 -3.39
CA VAL A 222 -14.28 -11.89 -2.46
C VAL A 222 -14.45 -10.66 -1.56
N ILE A 223 -14.84 -9.51 -2.11
CA ILE A 223 -15.08 -8.28 -1.36
C ILE A 223 -16.22 -8.48 -0.34
N LEU A 224 -17.33 -9.12 -0.74
CA LEU A 224 -18.45 -9.39 0.15
C LEU A 224 -18.05 -10.31 1.31
N TYR A 225 -17.27 -11.36 1.04
CA TYR A 225 -16.75 -12.24 2.07
C TYR A 225 -15.93 -11.44 3.11
N ILE A 226 -15.02 -10.57 2.65
CA ILE A 226 -14.20 -9.72 3.54
C ILE A 226 -15.07 -8.73 4.32
N LEU A 227 -16.10 -8.13 3.70
CA LEU A 227 -17.05 -7.23 4.38
C LEU A 227 -17.78 -7.90 5.54
N LEU A 228 -18.04 -9.21 5.47
CA LEU A 228 -18.78 -9.94 6.49
C LEU A 228 -17.94 -10.43 7.67
N VAL A 229 -16.68 -10.81 7.43
CA VAL A 229 -15.84 -11.44 8.48
C VAL A 229 -14.47 -10.79 8.66
N GLY A 230 -14.08 -9.89 7.78
CA GLY A 230 -12.84 -9.11 7.91
C GLY A 230 -11.55 -9.80 7.42
N TYR A 231 -11.65 -10.95 6.75
CA TYR A 231 -10.54 -11.65 6.13
C TYR A 231 -10.96 -12.27 4.79
N PRO A 232 -10.02 -12.54 3.85
CA PRO A 232 -10.35 -13.03 2.52
C PRO A 232 -10.70 -14.53 2.51
N PRO A 233 -11.53 -15.00 1.54
CA PRO A 233 -11.88 -16.42 1.41
C PRO A 233 -10.71 -17.28 0.94
N PHE A 234 -9.73 -16.71 0.26
CA PHE A 234 -8.53 -17.38 -0.24
C PHE A 234 -7.30 -16.65 0.29
N TRP A 235 -6.41 -17.37 0.96
CA TRP A 235 -5.19 -16.78 1.50
C TRP A 235 -4.08 -17.81 1.66
N ASP A 236 -2.89 -17.47 1.19
CA ASP A 236 -1.64 -18.19 1.46
C ASP A 236 -0.46 -17.23 1.31
N GLU A 237 0.65 -17.47 2.00
CA GLU A 237 1.88 -16.71 1.82
C GLU A 237 2.53 -17.05 0.47
N ASP A 238 2.41 -18.33 0.03
CA ASP A 238 2.84 -18.79 -1.28
C ASP A 238 1.77 -18.46 -2.32
N GLN A 239 2.09 -17.58 -3.24
CA GLN A 239 1.20 -17.17 -4.33
C GLN A 239 0.73 -18.36 -5.20
N HIS A 240 1.55 -19.39 -5.36
CA HIS A 240 1.16 -20.57 -6.12
C HIS A 240 0.05 -21.36 -5.41
N LYS A 241 0.15 -21.53 -4.09
CA LYS A 241 -0.89 -22.17 -3.27
C LYS A 241 -2.17 -21.35 -3.26
N LEU A 242 -2.07 -20.03 -3.11
CA LEU A 242 -3.22 -19.13 -3.25
C LEU A 242 -3.95 -19.34 -4.58
N TYR A 243 -3.21 -19.41 -5.69
CA TYR A 243 -3.80 -19.64 -7.01
C TYR A 243 -4.43 -21.03 -7.15
N GLN A 244 -3.91 -22.05 -6.49
CA GLN A 244 -4.54 -23.38 -6.46
C GLN A 244 -5.86 -23.35 -5.67
N GLN A 245 -5.90 -22.69 -4.52
CA GLN A 245 -7.15 -22.50 -3.76
C GLN A 245 -8.21 -21.81 -4.59
N ILE A 246 -7.87 -20.71 -5.27
CA ILE A 246 -8.81 -19.97 -6.13
C ILE A 246 -9.31 -20.84 -7.28
N LYS A 247 -8.41 -21.55 -7.99
CA LYS A 247 -8.78 -22.44 -9.11
C LYS A 247 -9.70 -23.57 -8.68
N ALA A 248 -9.54 -24.06 -7.46
CA ALA A 248 -10.36 -25.10 -6.86
C ALA A 248 -11.67 -24.56 -6.28
N GLY A 249 -11.79 -23.23 -6.09
CA GLY A 249 -12.89 -22.62 -5.35
C GLY A 249 -12.95 -23.12 -3.90
N ALA A 250 -11.78 -23.38 -3.31
CA ALA A 250 -11.62 -23.96 -1.98
C ALA A 250 -11.73 -22.87 -0.91
N TYR A 251 -12.96 -22.52 -0.52
CA TYR A 251 -13.28 -21.67 0.62
C TYR A 251 -14.42 -22.32 1.42
N ASP A 252 -14.57 -21.92 2.67
CA ASP A 252 -15.58 -22.39 3.59
C ASP A 252 -16.18 -21.24 4.41
N PHE A 253 -17.07 -21.57 5.33
CA PHE A 253 -17.71 -20.65 6.26
C PHE A 253 -17.44 -21.16 7.70
N PRO A 254 -16.23 -20.98 8.24
CA PRO A 254 -15.84 -21.60 9.50
C PRO A 254 -16.57 -21.00 10.70
N SER A 255 -16.87 -21.87 11.69
CA SER A 255 -17.30 -21.46 13.03
C SER A 255 -16.10 -20.91 13.82
N PRO A 256 -16.32 -19.97 14.74
CA PRO A 256 -17.60 -19.38 15.11
C PRO A 256 -17.98 -18.13 14.29
N GLU A 257 -17.08 -17.55 13.46
CA GLU A 257 -17.26 -16.25 12.81
C GLU A 257 -18.45 -16.22 11.86
N TRP A 258 -18.73 -17.35 11.20
CA TRP A 258 -19.80 -17.48 10.25
C TRP A 258 -21.14 -17.95 10.85
N ASP A 259 -21.20 -18.34 12.13
CA ASP A 259 -22.42 -18.85 12.76
C ASP A 259 -23.51 -17.79 12.86
N THR A 260 -23.10 -16.52 12.99
CA THR A 260 -24.02 -15.37 13.08
C THR A 260 -24.33 -14.71 11.74
N VAL A 261 -23.77 -15.20 10.63
CA VAL A 261 -24.05 -14.70 9.28
C VAL A 261 -25.25 -15.42 8.70
N THR A 262 -26.19 -14.65 8.12
CA THR A 262 -27.43 -15.21 7.56
C THR A 262 -27.14 -16.21 6.42
N PRO A 263 -28.00 -17.23 6.26
CA PRO A 263 -27.92 -18.18 5.14
C PRO A 263 -28.01 -17.49 3.78
N GLU A 264 -28.77 -16.40 3.68
CA GLU A 264 -28.94 -15.61 2.47
C GLU A 264 -27.63 -14.91 2.04
N ALA A 265 -26.86 -14.39 3.00
CA ALA A 265 -25.54 -13.83 2.72
C ALA A 265 -24.58 -14.91 2.17
N LYS A 266 -24.53 -16.06 2.83
CA LYS A 266 -23.72 -17.21 2.38
C LYS A 266 -24.15 -17.69 0.99
N ASN A 267 -25.47 -17.71 0.71
CA ASN A 267 -26.01 -18.08 -0.59
C ASN A 267 -25.55 -17.12 -1.69
N LEU A 268 -25.58 -15.81 -1.45
CA LEU A 268 -25.10 -14.81 -2.41
C LEU A 268 -23.61 -14.98 -2.70
N ILE A 269 -22.78 -15.19 -1.66
CA ILE A 269 -21.33 -15.46 -1.84
C ILE A 269 -21.12 -16.70 -2.72
N ASN A 270 -21.83 -17.80 -2.46
CA ASN A 270 -21.74 -19.03 -3.24
C ASN A 270 -22.09 -18.80 -4.72
N GLN A 271 -23.11 -17.99 -5.00
CA GLN A 271 -23.46 -17.62 -6.37
C GLN A 271 -22.42 -16.73 -7.07
N MET A 272 -21.76 -15.83 -6.31
CA MET A 272 -20.70 -14.98 -6.83
C MET A 272 -19.37 -15.74 -7.01
N LEU A 273 -19.02 -16.63 -6.07
CA LEU A 273 -17.79 -17.44 -6.10
C LEU A 273 -18.00 -18.80 -6.81
N THR A 274 -18.93 -18.85 -7.76
CA THR A 274 -19.13 -20.02 -8.63
C THR A 274 -17.98 -20.12 -9.63
N ILE A 275 -17.28 -21.27 -9.65
CA ILE A 275 -16.09 -21.51 -10.50
C ILE A 275 -16.41 -21.35 -11.99
N ASN A 276 -17.54 -21.92 -12.43
CA ASN A 276 -17.97 -21.81 -13.83
C ASN A 276 -18.54 -20.41 -14.10
N PRO A 277 -17.85 -19.56 -14.91
CA PRO A 277 -18.29 -18.19 -15.18
C PRO A 277 -19.67 -18.10 -15.83
N ALA A 278 -20.07 -19.09 -16.62
CA ALA A 278 -21.40 -19.12 -17.26
C ALA A 278 -22.55 -19.42 -16.27
N LYS A 279 -22.24 -20.00 -15.10
CA LYS A 279 -23.24 -20.26 -14.04
C LYS A 279 -23.15 -19.23 -12.91
N ARG A 280 -22.14 -18.36 -12.92
CA ARG A 280 -21.96 -17.31 -11.91
C ARG A 280 -23.06 -16.28 -12.07
N ILE A 281 -23.60 -15.80 -10.95
CA ILE A 281 -24.63 -14.76 -10.94
C ILE A 281 -24.14 -13.49 -11.65
N THR A 282 -25.02 -12.77 -12.33
CA THR A 282 -24.70 -11.47 -12.94
C THR A 282 -24.89 -10.33 -11.93
N ALA A 283 -24.36 -9.13 -12.20
CA ALA A 283 -24.56 -7.96 -11.34
C ALA A 283 -26.06 -7.63 -11.21
N GLU A 284 -26.81 -7.67 -12.30
CA GLU A 284 -28.27 -7.42 -12.29
C GLU A 284 -29.02 -8.44 -11.42
N GLN A 285 -28.69 -9.72 -11.53
CA GLN A 285 -29.30 -10.76 -10.71
C GLN A 285 -28.93 -10.62 -9.23
N ALA A 286 -27.65 -10.28 -8.94
CA ALA A 286 -27.18 -10.06 -7.57
C ALA A 286 -27.89 -8.88 -6.90
N LEU A 287 -28.17 -7.80 -7.63
CA LEU A 287 -28.97 -6.66 -7.13
C LEU A 287 -30.43 -7.06 -6.78
N LYS A 288 -30.98 -8.09 -7.44
CA LYS A 288 -32.31 -8.65 -7.16
C LYS A 288 -32.31 -9.72 -6.06
N HIS A 289 -31.13 -10.12 -5.58
CA HIS A 289 -31.04 -11.12 -4.51
C HIS A 289 -31.67 -10.59 -3.21
N PRO A 290 -32.51 -11.39 -2.48
CA PRO A 290 -33.23 -10.91 -1.30
C PRO A 290 -32.36 -10.24 -0.24
N TRP A 291 -31.15 -10.75 -0.02
CA TRP A 291 -30.20 -10.19 0.93
C TRP A 291 -29.72 -8.75 0.55
N VAL A 292 -29.78 -8.39 -0.73
CA VAL A 292 -29.41 -7.05 -1.23
C VAL A 292 -30.65 -6.15 -1.32
N CYS A 293 -31.71 -6.59 -1.99
CA CYS A 293 -32.89 -5.75 -2.26
C CYS A 293 -33.83 -5.64 -1.04
N HIS A 294 -33.90 -6.63 -0.14
CA HIS A 294 -34.71 -6.62 1.07
C HIS A 294 -33.84 -6.61 2.35
N ARG A 295 -32.69 -5.93 2.34
CA ARG A 295 -31.72 -5.94 3.45
C ARG A 295 -32.29 -5.56 4.81
N SER A 296 -33.28 -4.69 4.87
CA SER A 296 -33.92 -4.28 6.13
C SER A 296 -34.66 -5.42 6.88
N THR A 297 -35.02 -6.49 6.17
CA THR A 297 -35.74 -7.64 6.73
C THR A 297 -34.95 -8.93 6.70
N VAL A 298 -33.91 -9.01 5.83
CA VAL A 298 -33.16 -10.26 5.61
C VAL A 298 -31.78 -10.18 6.25
N ALA A 299 -31.06 -9.03 6.12
CA ALA A 299 -29.73 -8.88 6.68
C ALA A 299 -29.78 -8.58 8.20
N SER A 300 -28.89 -9.21 8.96
CA SER A 300 -28.80 -9.00 10.41
C SER A 300 -28.37 -7.58 10.76
N MET A 301 -29.04 -6.99 11.75
CA MET A 301 -28.67 -5.67 12.32
C MET A 301 -27.69 -5.81 13.48
N MET A 302 -27.30 -7.01 13.86
CA MET A 302 -26.37 -7.24 14.97
C MET A 302 -25.00 -6.60 14.69
N HIS A 303 -24.45 -5.89 15.69
CA HIS A 303 -23.09 -5.35 15.61
C HIS A 303 -22.04 -6.46 15.54
N ARG A 304 -21.11 -6.33 14.62
CA ARG A 304 -20.06 -7.32 14.32
C ARG A 304 -18.68 -6.78 14.73
N GLN A 305 -18.43 -6.70 16.04
CA GLN A 305 -17.18 -6.18 16.59
C GLN A 305 -15.97 -6.97 16.08
N GLU A 306 -16.05 -8.29 16.05
CA GLU A 306 -14.95 -9.14 15.58
C GLU A 306 -14.60 -8.88 14.11
N THR A 307 -15.61 -8.65 13.26
CA THR A 307 -15.39 -8.27 11.86
C THR A 307 -14.60 -6.97 11.76
N VAL A 308 -14.94 -5.95 12.57
CA VAL A 308 -14.22 -4.66 12.58
C VAL A 308 -12.76 -4.84 13.00
N GLU A 309 -12.51 -5.68 14.01
CA GLU A 309 -11.15 -5.98 14.46
C GLU A 309 -10.32 -6.76 13.43
N CYS A 310 -10.93 -7.74 12.77
CA CYS A 310 -10.29 -8.46 11.67
C CYS A 310 -10.02 -7.54 10.47
N LEU A 311 -10.96 -6.65 10.10
CA LEU A 311 -10.75 -5.64 9.07
C LEU A 311 -9.60 -4.68 9.41
N ARG A 312 -9.44 -4.29 10.68
CA ARG A 312 -8.31 -3.47 11.12
C ARG A 312 -6.97 -4.16 10.84
N LYS A 313 -6.87 -5.45 11.20
CA LYS A 313 -5.68 -6.27 10.93
C LYS A 313 -5.45 -6.46 9.42
N PHE A 314 -6.52 -6.70 8.66
CA PHE A 314 -6.48 -6.85 7.20
C PHE A 314 -5.98 -5.56 6.52
N ASN A 315 -6.53 -4.39 6.87
CA ASN A 315 -6.11 -3.10 6.33
C ASN A 315 -4.63 -2.80 6.65
N ALA A 316 -4.18 -3.09 7.87
CA ALA A 316 -2.78 -2.91 8.26
C ALA A 316 -1.83 -3.78 7.41
N ARG A 317 -2.15 -5.06 7.20
CA ARG A 317 -1.37 -5.99 6.35
C ARG A 317 -1.35 -5.56 4.89
N ARG A 318 -2.50 -5.09 4.36
CA ARG A 318 -2.63 -4.61 2.99
C ARG A 318 -1.73 -3.39 2.74
N LYS A 319 -1.80 -2.37 3.60
CA LYS A 319 -0.94 -1.18 3.52
C LYS A 319 0.55 -1.51 3.62
N LEU A 320 0.91 -2.49 4.43
CA LEU A 320 2.29 -2.95 4.52
C LEU A 320 2.76 -3.57 3.19
N LYS A 321 1.94 -4.39 2.54
CA LYS A 321 2.24 -4.96 1.22
C LYS A 321 2.35 -3.90 0.12
N GLU A 322 1.48 -2.90 0.12
CA GLU A 322 1.53 -1.77 -0.83
C GLU A 322 2.82 -0.96 -0.69
N SER A 323 3.24 -0.67 0.54
CA SER A 323 4.50 0.04 0.78
C SER A 323 5.73 -0.75 0.30
N GLN A 324 5.66 -2.08 0.27
CA GLN A 324 6.70 -2.95 -0.27
C GLN A 324 6.64 -3.06 -1.80
N SER A 325 5.43 -3.05 -2.40
CA SER A 325 5.26 -3.22 -3.86
C SER A 325 5.55 -1.96 -4.67
N THR A 326 5.48 -0.77 -4.08
CA THR A 326 5.90 0.49 -4.72
C THR A 326 7.40 0.53 -5.05
N VAL A 327 8.18 -0.46 -4.62
CA VAL A 327 9.62 -0.57 -4.88
C VAL A 327 9.93 -1.42 -6.13
N VAL A 328 8.96 -2.15 -6.70
CA VAL A 328 9.19 -2.99 -7.89
C VAL A 328 8.79 -2.25 -9.16
N HIS A 329 9.72 -1.49 -9.75
CA HIS A 329 9.59 -1.00 -11.12
C HIS A 329 9.90 -2.13 -12.09
N ASN A 330 8.95 -2.47 -12.98
CA ASN A 330 9.24 -3.24 -14.19
C ASN A 330 10.04 -2.34 -15.15
N PRO A 331 11.26 -2.72 -15.55
CA PRO A 331 11.97 -2.03 -16.63
C PRO A 331 11.27 -2.28 -17.97
N PRO A 332 11.29 -1.35 -18.91
CA PRO A 332 10.79 -1.57 -20.24
C PRO A 332 11.70 -2.55 -20.99
N ASP A 333 11.06 -3.51 -21.63
CA ASP A 333 11.55 -4.42 -22.66
C ASP A 333 12.88 -5.20 -22.45
N GLY A 334 12.73 -6.49 -22.25
CA GLY A 334 13.66 -7.51 -22.78
C GLY A 334 14.75 -8.00 -21.85
N VAL A 335 15.00 -7.38 -20.70
CA VAL A 335 15.98 -7.89 -19.72
C VAL A 335 15.24 -8.51 -18.55
N LYS A 336 15.20 -9.85 -18.49
CA LYS A 336 14.77 -10.59 -17.30
C LYS A 336 15.77 -10.40 -16.18
N VAL A 337 15.62 -9.34 -15.39
CA VAL A 337 16.28 -9.24 -14.08
C VAL A 337 15.46 -10.09 -13.11
N ARG A 338 15.90 -11.31 -12.94
CA ARG A 338 15.41 -12.25 -11.94
C ARG A 338 16.00 -11.81 -10.60
N CYS A 339 15.29 -10.98 -9.83
CA CYS A 339 15.60 -10.83 -8.42
C CYS A 339 15.24 -12.13 -7.71
N VAL A 340 16.23 -13.01 -7.57
CA VAL A 340 16.13 -14.19 -6.73
C VAL A 340 16.31 -13.72 -5.30
N PHE A 341 15.23 -13.69 -4.53
CA PHE A 341 15.32 -13.69 -3.07
C PHE A 341 15.86 -15.05 -2.64
N LEU A 342 17.16 -15.16 -2.43
CA LEU A 342 17.76 -16.27 -1.73
C LEU A 342 17.49 -16.07 -0.24
N SER A 343 16.62 -16.90 0.31
CA SER A 343 16.62 -17.22 1.73
C SER A 343 17.98 -17.83 2.03
N ALA A 344 18.83 -17.08 2.69
CA ALA A 344 20.17 -17.53 3.04
C ALA A 344 20.08 -18.52 4.19
N SER A 345 20.19 -19.82 3.89
CA SER A 345 20.73 -20.78 4.83
C SER A 345 22.23 -20.52 4.96
N LYS A 346 22.74 -20.56 6.19
CA LYS A 346 24.15 -20.37 6.55
C LYS A 346 25.02 -21.48 5.96
N SER A 347 25.50 -21.33 4.75
CA SER A 347 26.70 -21.99 4.20
C SER A 347 26.86 -21.47 2.78
N ASP A 348 27.74 -20.52 2.54
CA ASP A 348 28.40 -20.24 1.27
C ASP A 348 28.86 -18.77 1.20
N THR A 349 29.90 -18.51 2.00
CA THR A 349 30.57 -17.18 1.97
C THR A 349 31.68 -17.11 0.89
N GLU A 350 32.04 -18.22 0.26
CA GLU A 350 33.17 -18.26 -0.67
C GLU A 350 32.83 -18.14 -2.17
N HIS A 351 31.54 -18.17 -2.56
CA HIS A 351 31.15 -18.07 -3.98
C HIS A 351 30.68 -16.67 -4.42
N ARG A 352 30.74 -15.68 -3.56
CA ARG A 352 30.25 -14.31 -3.87
C ARG A 352 31.26 -13.40 -4.58
N THR A 353 32.54 -13.71 -4.56
CA THR A 353 33.59 -12.88 -5.18
C THR A 353 33.79 -13.19 -6.68
N ALA A 354 33.44 -14.37 -7.14
CA ALA A 354 33.66 -14.78 -8.53
C ALA A 354 32.56 -14.32 -9.52
N LEU A 355 31.42 -13.81 -9.04
CA LEU A 355 30.31 -13.39 -9.90
C LEU A 355 30.29 -11.89 -10.21
N LEU A 356 31.11 -11.08 -9.57
CA LEU A 356 31.20 -9.63 -9.81
C LEU A 356 32.17 -9.26 -10.95
N ASP A 357 33.10 -10.14 -11.28
CA ASP A 357 34.10 -9.89 -12.35
C ASP A 357 33.64 -10.28 -13.76
N SER A 358 32.48 -10.92 -13.93
CA SER A 358 31.97 -11.35 -15.24
C SER A 358 31.03 -10.37 -15.93
N PHE A 359 30.77 -9.20 -15.36
CA PHE A 359 29.81 -8.22 -15.90
C PHE A 359 30.41 -6.91 -16.47
N LEU A 360 31.71 -6.87 -16.66
CA LEU A 360 32.37 -5.72 -17.31
C LEU A 360 32.73 -6.08 -18.75
N HIS A 361 31.81 -5.91 -19.70
CA HIS A 361 32.09 -5.94 -21.14
C HIS A 361 32.25 -4.48 -21.64
N PRO A 362 33.27 -4.18 -22.51
CA PRO A 362 33.69 -2.83 -22.84
C PRO A 362 32.78 -2.00 -23.74
N ASP A 363 31.66 -2.53 -24.27
CA ASP A 363 30.87 -1.88 -25.31
C ASP A 363 29.62 -1.11 -24.85
N CYS A 364 29.47 -0.85 -23.56
CA CYS A 364 28.36 -0.04 -23.01
C CYS A 364 28.76 1.38 -22.65
N VAL A 365 29.33 2.11 -23.58
CA VAL A 365 29.61 3.54 -23.41
C VAL A 365 28.57 4.32 -24.20
N ASN A 366 27.49 4.76 -23.56
CA ASN A 366 26.73 6.00 -23.85
C ASN A 366 25.36 6.15 -23.18
N PHE A 367 25.09 5.45 -22.05
CA PHE A 367 23.84 5.67 -21.28
C PHE A 367 24.07 6.13 -19.82
N THR A 368 25.26 6.57 -19.46
CA THR A 368 25.68 6.77 -18.07
C THR A 368 25.39 8.16 -17.49
N ALA A 369 24.92 9.13 -18.25
CA ALA A 369 24.84 10.52 -17.73
C ALA A 369 23.53 10.89 -17.01
N ILE A 370 22.44 10.13 -17.09
CA ILE A 370 21.14 10.49 -16.49
C ILE A 370 20.64 9.49 -15.45
N TRP A 371 21.14 8.25 -15.43
CA TRP A 371 20.69 7.20 -14.51
C TRP A 371 21.53 7.09 -13.23
N LEU A 372 22.76 7.57 -13.22
CA LEU A 372 23.61 7.53 -12.03
C LEU A 372 23.05 8.26 -10.80
N PRO A 373 22.41 9.43 -10.88
CA PRO A 373 21.96 10.13 -9.67
C PRO A 373 20.77 9.47 -8.99
N LEU A 374 19.85 8.84 -9.72
CA LEU A 374 18.62 8.27 -9.16
C LEU A 374 18.84 6.85 -8.59
N SER A 375 19.62 6.02 -9.27
CA SER A 375 19.97 4.68 -8.76
C SER A 375 20.92 4.79 -7.55
N VAL A 376 21.85 5.73 -7.57
CA VAL A 376 22.74 6.03 -6.42
C VAL A 376 21.95 6.61 -5.25
N CYS A 377 20.93 7.44 -5.48
CA CYS A 377 20.07 7.97 -4.43
C CYS A 377 19.21 6.89 -3.79
N LEU A 378 18.61 5.97 -4.58
CA LEU A 378 17.79 4.87 -4.09
C LEU A 378 18.65 3.80 -3.38
N CYS A 379 19.81 3.47 -3.94
CA CYS A 379 20.79 2.58 -3.29
C CYS A 379 21.30 3.18 -1.97
N ARG A 380 21.56 4.49 -1.90
CA ARG A 380 21.92 5.19 -0.65
C ARG A 380 20.78 5.17 0.36
N PHE A 381 19.53 5.34 -0.07
CA PHE A 381 18.36 5.32 0.81
C PHE A 381 18.15 3.92 1.42
N LEU A 382 18.22 2.86 0.61
CA LEU A 382 18.10 1.47 1.07
C LEU A 382 19.31 1.06 1.93
N ALA A 383 20.53 1.46 1.53
CA ALA A 383 21.73 1.21 2.31
C ALA A 383 21.66 1.86 3.70
N ARG A 384 21.14 3.10 3.80
CA ARG A 384 20.93 3.77 5.10
C ARG A 384 19.92 3.06 5.98
N LYS A 385 18.80 2.56 5.44
CA LYS A 385 17.85 1.76 6.23
C LYS A 385 18.50 0.49 6.78
N GLN A 386 19.26 -0.20 5.95
CA GLN A 386 19.98 -1.40 6.36
C GLN A 386 21.08 -1.09 7.39
N GLU A 387 21.72 0.07 7.28
CA GLU A 387 22.71 0.56 8.24
C GLU A 387 22.07 0.77 9.63
N ILE A 388 20.87 1.37 9.70
CA ILE A 388 20.13 1.55 10.95
C ILE A 388 19.69 0.22 11.56
N ILE A 389 19.22 -0.74 10.76
CA ILE A 389 18.88 -2.09 11.26
C ILE A 389 20.12 -2.73 11.86
N LYS A 390 21.23 -2.74 11.13
CA LYS A 390 22.48 -3.38 11.56
C LYS A 390 23.05 -2.76 12.84
N ILE A 391 23.05 -1.42 12.97
CA ILE A 391 23.53 -0.77 14.18
C ILE A 391 22.60 -1.00 15.37
N THR A 392 21.29 -1.17 15.13
CA THR A 392 20.33 -1.56 16.15
C THR A 392 20.59 -2.99 16.63
N GLU A 393 20.90 -3.94 15.72
CA GLU A 393 21.31 -5.30 16.07
C GLU A 393 22.59 -5.31 16.92
N GLN A 394 23.59 -4.50 16.53
CA GLN A 394 24.84 -4.35 17.30
C GLN A 394 24.60 -3.79 18.71
N LEU A 395 23.71 -2.81 18.85
CA LEU A 395 23.33 -2.26 20.15
C LEU A 395 22.69 -3.32 21.04
N ILE A 396 21.77 -4.11 20.49
CA ILE A 396 21.09 -5.19 21.23
C ILE A 396 22.10 -6.30 21.61
N GLU A 397 23.05 -6.59 20.75
CA GLU A 397 24.13 -7.54 21.04
C GLU A 397 25.00 -7.05 22.21
N ALA A 398 25.34 -5.76 22.26
CA ALA A 398 26.05 -5.16 23.39
C ALA A 398 25.25 -5.31 24.70
N ILE A 399 23.93 -5.07 24.65
CA ILE A 399 23.05 -5.27 25.81
C ILE A 399 23.03 -6.75 26.25
N ASN A 400 22.86 -7.67 25.31
CA ASN A 400 22.78 -9.11 25.61
C ASN A 400 24.07 -9.66 26.20
N ASN A 401 25.22 -9.10 25.80
CA ASN A 401 26.54 -9.50 26.28
C ASN A 401 26.96 -8.79 27.57
N GLY A 402 26.20 -7.80 28.04
CA GLY A 402 26.59 -6.96 29.18
C GLY A 402 27.78 -6.06 28.88
N ASP A 403 28.07 -5.77 27.60
CA ASP A 403 29.18 -4.93 27.17
C ASP A 403 28.80 -3.45 27.17
N PHE A 404 28.98 -2.82 28.34
CA PHE A 404 28.67 -1.40 28.51
C PHE A 404 29.55 -0.48 27.67
N ASP A 405 30.82 -0.85 27.44
CA ASP A 405 31.72 -0.07 26.60
C ASP A 405 31.29 -0.07 25.13
N ALA A 406 30.84 -1.21 24.59
CA ALA A 406 30.24 -1.28 23.26
C ALA A 406 28.94 -0.47 23.18
N TYR A 407 28.09 -0.54 24.22
CA TYR A 407 26.84 0.20 24.31
C TYR A 407 27.09 1.72 24.27
N THR A 408 28.02 2.24 25.07
CA THR A 408 28.33 3.67 25.12
C THR A 408 28.92 4.23 23.83
N ARG A 409 29.60 3.40 23.02
CA ARG A 409 30.09 3.79 21.69
C ARG A 409 29.00 4.01 20.66
N ILE A 410 27.82 3.44 20.90
CA ILE A 410 26.67 3.46 19.97
C ILE A 410 25.58 4.43 20.47
N CYS A 411 25.58 4.79 21.76
CA CYS A 411 24.61 5.71 22.34
C CYS A 411 25.17 7.12 22.48
N ASP A 412 24.28 8.12 22.39
CA ASP A 412 24.60 9.51 22.73
C ASP A 412 24.80 9.63 24.25
N PRO A 413 25.78 10.41 24.74
CA PRO A 413 25.91 10.65 26.18
C PRO A 413 24.69 11.26 26.85
N GLY A 414 23.88 12.03 26.10
CA GLY A 414 22.59 12.58 26.53
C GLY A 414 21.40 11.74 26.10
N LEU A 415 21.56 10.42 25.96
CA LEU A 415 20.47 9.50 25.62
C LEU A 415 19.29 9.69 26.57
N THR A 416 18.09 9.79 25.99
CA THR A 416 16.84 9.77 26.77
C THR A 416 16.11 8.46 26.56
N SER A 417 15.48 7.91 27.60
CA SER A 417 14.69 6.68 27.46
C SER A 417 13.45 6.66 28.32
N PHE A 418 12.42 5.95 27.82
CA PHE A 418 11.30 5.43 28.59
C PHE A 418 11.43 3.92 28.63
N GLU A 419 11.69 3.39 29.80
CA GLU A 419 11.89 1.96 30.02
C GLU A 419 10.95 1.45 31.13
N PRO A 420 10.45 0.21 31.04
CA PRO A 420 9.57 -0.36 32.05
C PRO A 420 10.21 -0.34 33.44
N GLU A 421 11.53 -0.50 33.54
CA GLU A 421 12.31 -0.49 34.77
C GLU A 421 12.36 0.89 35.44
N ALA A 422 12.16 1.96 34.68
CA ALA A 422 12.08 3.33 35.15
C ALA A 422 10.67 3.73 35.65
N LEU A 423 9.72 2.80 35.67
CA LEU A 423 8.35 2.99 36.16
C LEU A 423 7.62 4.18 35.49
N GLY A 424 7.87 4.42 34.19
CA GLY A 424 7.27 5.50 33.43
C GLY A 424 7.95 6.85 33.54
N ASN A 425 9.06 6.95 34.27
CA ASN A 425 9.86 8.17 34.30
C ASN A 425 10.77 8.26 33.09
N LEU A 426 11.00 9.49 32.61
CA LEU A 426 12.03 9.76 31.61
C LEU A 426 13.41 9.61 32.24
N VAL A 427 14.24 8.74 31.69
CA VAL A 427 15.66 8.61 32.05
C VAL A 427 16.47 9.48 31.10
N GLU A 428 17.46 10.18 31.60
CA GLU A 428 18.37 11.03 30.82
C GLU A 428 19.83 10.70 31.19
N GLY A 429 20.67 10.57 30.16
CA GLY A 429 22.09 10.26 30.30
C GLY A 429 22.39 8.77 30.50
N MET A 430 23.61 8.45 30.87
CA MET A 430 24.15 7.07 30.88
C MET A 430 24.20 6.43 32.28
N ASP A 431 23.95 7.17 33.35
CA ASP A 431 24.15 6.65 34.72
C ASP A 431 23.16 5.53 35.09
N PHE A 432 21.89 5.68 34.69
CA PHE A 432 20.88 4.63 34.86
C PHE A 432 21.24 3.37 34.08
N HIS A 433 21.68 3.52 32.82
CA HIS A 433 22.08 2.40 32.00
C HIS A 433 23.31 1.69 32.56
N LYS A 434 24.30 2.46 33.06
CA LYS A 434 25.48 1.91 33.71
C LYS A 434 25.11 1.07 34.92
N PHE A 435 24.24 1.60 35.79
CA PHE A 435 23.73 0.87 36.95
C PHE A 435 23.04 -0.44 36.55
N TYR A 436 22.25 -0.40 35.47
CA TYR A 436 21.56 -1.57 34.94
C TYR A 436 22.54 -2.64 34.43
N PHE A 437 23.56 -2.23 33.66
CA PHE A 437 24.60 -3.14 33.18
C PHE A 437 25.41 -3.76 34.32
N GLU A 438 25.80 -3.00 35.31
CA GLU A 438 26.63 -3.46 36.43
C GLU A 438 25.86 -4.36 37.41
N ASN A 439 24.58 -4.13 37.61
CA ASN A 439 23.81 -4.81 38.63
C ASN A 439 22.85 -5.88 38.16
N LEU A 440 22.31 -5.74 36.95
CA LEU A 440 21.28 -6.61 36.41
C LEU A 440 21.77 -7.52 35.30
N LEU A 441 22.52 -7.00 34.32
CA LEU A 441 23.00 -7.78 33.17
C LEU A 441 24.24 -8.61 33.51
N SER A 442 25.17 -8.10 34.30
CA SER A 442 26.42 -8.79 34.63
C SER A 442 26.24 -10.07 35.46
N LYS A 443 25.13 -10.22 36.18
CA LYS A 443 24.82 -11.40 37.03
C LYS A 443 24.09 -12.53 36.27
N ASN A 444 23.60 -12.30 35.08
CA ASN A 444 22.87 -13.27 34.24
C ASN A 444 23.78 -13.83 33.15
N SER A 445 24.67 -14.75 33.51
CA SER A 445 25.65 -15.40 32.62
C SER A 445 25.07 -16.47 31.70
N LYS A 446 23.77 -16.47 31.35
CA LYS A 446 23.17 -17.47 30.46
C LYS A 446 23.00 -16.89 29.07
N PRO A 447 23.26 -17.69 28.00
CA PRO A 447 23.11 -17.21 26.64
C PRO A 447 21.67 -16.76 26.37
N VAL A 448 21.53 -15.49 26.03
CA VAL A 448 20.26 -14.90 25.60
C VAL A 448 20.28 -14.83 24.08
N HIS A 449 19.26 -15.39 23.46
CA HIS A 449 19.06 -15.23 22.01
C HIS A 449 17.99 -14.19 21.77
N THR A 450 18.35 -13.17 21.02
CA THR A 450 17.42 -12.07 20.68
C THR A 450 17.26 -11.97 19.17
N THR A 451 16.02 -11.79 18.73
CA THR A 451 15.67 -11.59 17.34
C THR A 451 14.88 -10.29 17.20
N LEU A 452 15.27 -9.44 16.26
CA LEU A 452 14.45 -8.31 15.84
C LEU A 452 13.42 -8.80 14.82
N LEU A 453 12.15 -8.61 15.16
CA LEU A 453 11.04 -8.94 14.28
C LEU A 453 10.45 -7.67 13.69
N ASN A 454 10.18 -7.70 12.39
CA ASN A 454 9.52 -6.64 11.63
C ASN A 454 10.15 -5.24 11.81
N PRO A 455 11.46 -5.04 11.69
CA PRO A 455 12.08 -3.74 11.86
C PRO A 455 11.59 -2.77 10.77
N HIS A 456 11.05 -1.64 11.19
CA HIS A 456 10.60 -0.56 10.30
C HIS A 456 11.41 0.70 10.52
N VAL A 457 12.13 1.15 9.48
CA VAL A 457 13.00 2.34 9.55
C VAL A 457 12.41 3.51 8.79
N HIS A 458 12.21 4.62 9.47
CA HIS A 458 11.88 5.93 8.92
C HIS A 458 13.16 6.80 8.89
N LEU A 459 13.62 7.17 7.69
CA LEU A 459 14.69 8.15 7.56
C LEU A 459 14.09 9.56 7.63
N ILE A 460 14.65 10.40 8.49
CA ILE A 460 14.20 11.78 8.76
C ILE A 460 15.30 12.71 8.27
N GLY A 461 15.22 13.13 7.02
CA GLY A 461 16.28 13.91 6.37
C GLY A 461 17.55 13.09 6.12
N GLU A 462 18.73 13.73 6.21
CA GLU A 462 20.02 13.08 5.92
C GLU A 462 20.67 12.48 7.18
N ASP A 463 20.42 13.04 8.35
CA ASP A 463 21.17 12.78 9.57
C ASP A 463 20.33 12.26 10.75
N ALA A 464 19.04 11.94 10.52
CA ALA A 464 18.20 11.33 11.54
C ALA A 464 17.40 10.14 11.00
N ALA A 465 17.09 9.19 11.89
CA ALA A 465 16.24 8.04 11.60
C ALA A 465 15.48 7.60 12.85
N CYS A 466 14.31 7.00 12.63
CA CYS A 466 13.54 6.31 13.66
C CYS A 466 13.34 4.86 13.24
N ILE A 467 13.58 3.90 14.12
CA ILE A 467 13.31 2.48 13.91
C ILE A 467 12.33 1.98 14.98
N ALA A 468 11.27 1.31 14.53
CA ALA A 468 10.33 0.58 15.40
C ALA A 468 10.41 -0.91 15.07
N TYR A 469 10.41 -1.76 16.09
CA TYR A 469 10.53 -3.22 15.93
C TYR A 469 9.99 -3.95 17.16
N ILE A 470 9.76 -5.26 17.01
CA ILE A 470 9.47 -6.16 18.12
C ILE A 470 10.76 -6.89 18.47
N ARG A 471 11.17 -6.81 19.72
CA ARG A 471 12.27 -7.60 20.28
C ARG A 471 11.73 -8.87 20.90
N LEU A 472 12.08 -10.02 20.33
CA LEU A 472 11.81 -11.34 20.91
C LEU A 472 13.08 -11.83 21.60
N THR A 473 13.03 -12.01 22.91
CA THR A 473 14.15 -12.51 23.72
C THR A 473 13.84 -13.91 24.22
N GLN A 474 14.72 -14.85 23.95
CA GLN A 474 14.63 -16.25 24.40
C GLN A 474 15.74 -16.53 25.41
N PHE A 475 15.38 -17.08 26.55
CA PHE A 475 16.30 -17.38 27.64
C PHE A 475 15.89 -18.65 28.40
N VAL A 476 16.78 -19.14 29.24
CA VAL A 476 16.48 -20.27 30.14
C VAL A 476 16.37 -19.72 31.56
N ASP A 477 15.23 -19.94 32.21
CA ASP A 477 15.01 -19.47 33.58
C ASP A 477 15.86 -20.22 34.62
N SER A 478 15.83 -19.76 35.89
CA SER A 478 16.58 -20.37 37.01
C SER A 478 16.24 -21.84 37.24
N THR A 479 15.09 -22.31 36.73
CA THR A 479 14.66 -23.73 36.86
C THR A 479 15.10 -24.57 35.65
N GLY A 480 15.81 -23.99 34.68
CA GLY A 480 16.26 -24.69 33.47
C GLY A 480 15.21 -24.77 32.37
N ARG A 481 14.07 -24.06 32.45
CA ARG A 481 13.02 -24.08 31.46
C ARG A 481 13.20 -22.96 30.43
N PRO A 482 12.98 -23.25 29.13
CA PRO A 482 13.01 -22.21 28.09
C PRO A 482 11.85 -21.24 28.29
N ARG A 483 12.14 -19.96 28.17
CA ARG A 483 11.20 -18.84 28.25
C ARG A 483 11.40 -17.90 27.07
N SER A 484 10.37 -17.15 26.73
CA SER A 484 10.45 -16.05 25.78
C SER A 484 9.74 -14.82 26.34
N SER A 485 10.30 -13.64 26.11
CA SER A 485 9.66 -12.36 26.36
C SER A 485 9.63 -11.56 25.06
N GLN A 486 8.62 -10.71 24.95
CA GLN A 486 8.45 -9.82 23.79
C GLN A 486 8.29 -8.40 24.33
N SER A 487 9.00 -7.46 23.68
CA SER A 487 8.82 -6.03 23.87
C SER A 487 8.67 -5.33 22.53
N GLU A 488 7.94 -4.22 22.53
CA GLU A 488 7.83 -3.31 21.40
C GLU A 488 8.78 -2.13 21.65
N GLU A 489 9.72 -1.93 20.74
CA GLU A 489 10.79 -0.95 20.93
C GLU A 489 10.82 0.07 19.79
N THR A 490 11.08 1.31 20.15
CA THR A 490 11.32 2.40 19.21
C THR A 490 12.61 3.11 19.57
N ARG A 491 13.48 3.32 18.57
CA ARG A 491 14.73 4.06 18.76
C ARG A 491 14.84 5.19 17.75
N VAL A 492 15.36 6.32 18.24
CA VAL A 492 15.72 7.47 17.40
C VAL A 492 17.23 7.54 17.26
N TRP A 493 17.69 7.61 16.03
CA TRP A 493 19.10 7.68 15.65
C TRP A 493 19.41 9.04 15.08
N HIS A 494 20.54 9.62 15.48
CA HIS A 494 21.07 10.85 14.91
C HIS A 494 22.50 10.62 14.45
N ARG A 495 22.82 11.10 13.24
CA ARG A 495 24.16 10.96 12.65
C ARG A 495 24.97 12.19 12.95
N ARG A 496 26.07 12.03 13.71
CA ARG A 496 27.03 13.08 14.01
C ARG A 496 28.43 12.61 13.63
N ASP A 497 29.19 13.44 12.95
CA ASP A 497 30.57 13.14 12.50
C ASP A 497 30.67 11.79 11.74
N GLY A 498 29.66 11.51 10.91
CA GLY A 498 29.59 10.28 10.11
C GLY A 498 29.16 9.01 10.86
N LYS A 499 28.90 9.08 12.19
CA LYS A 499 28.49 7.96 13.02
C LYS A 499 27.03 8.10 13.46
N TRP A 500 26.28 7.01 13.44
CA TRP A 500 24.95 6.94 14.01
C TRP A 500 25.03 6.74 15.52
N LEU A 501 24.33 7.58 16.28
CA LEU A 501 24.20 7.49 17.72
C LEU A 501 22.72 7.36 18.11
N ASN A 502 22.39 6.45 19.02
CA ASN A 502 21.06 6.33 19.59
C ASN A 502 20.82 7.49 20.55
N VAL A 503 19.85 8.36 20.25
CA VAL A 503 19.55 9.57 21.04
C VAL A 503 18.28 9.46 21.86
N HIS A 504 17.39 8.51 21.50
CA HIS A 504 16.18 8.22 22.27
C HIS A 504 15.79 6.76 22.12
N PHE A 505 15.26 6.20 23.20
CA PHE A 505 14.75 4.84 23.27
C PHE A 505 13.42 4.79 24.00
N HIS A 506 12.46 4.06 23.47
CA HIS A 506 11.20 3.74 24.13
C HIS A 506 10.99 2.24 24.06
N CYS A 507 10.75 1.63 25.20
CA CYS A 507 10.39 0.23 25.32
C CYS A 507 9.01 0.13 25.98
N SER A 508 8.07 -0.57 25.32
CA SER A 508 6.79 -0.97 25.90
C SER A 508 6.78 -2.48 26.10
N GLY A 509 6.27 -2.94 27.20
CA GLY A 509 6.20 -4.35 27.58
C GLY A 509 6.24 -4.52 29.11
N ALA A 510 6.18 -5.77 29.57
CA ALA A 510 6.43 -6.05 30.98
C ALA A 510 7.92 -5.83 31.28
N PRO A 511 8.26 -5.22 32.43
CA PRO A 511 9.64 -5.18 32.88
C PRO A 511 10.21 -6.59 32.88
N ALA A 512 11.51 -6.72 32.59
CA ALA A 512 12.20 -8.00 32.76
C ALA A 512 11.89 -8.49 34.19
N ALA A 513 11.44 -9.75 34.30
CA ALA A 513 10.97 -10.28 35.57
C ALA A 513 11.92 -9.88 36.70
N PRO A 514 11.40 -9.39 37.85
CA PRO A 514 12.27 -8.99 38.94
C PRO A 514 13.17 -10.17 39.26
N LEU A 515 14.45 -9.92 39.24
CA LEU A 515 15.47 -10.89 39.65
C LEU A 515 15.26 -11.12 41.13
N GLN A 516 14.61 -12.22 41.51
CA GLN A 516 14.62 -12.74 42.86
C GLN A 516 15.94 -13.44 43.14
#